data_e441140a1296a196af43f393efcfb317
#
_entry.id   e441140a1296a196af43f393efcfb317
#
_cell.length_a   1.000
_cell.length_b   1.000
_cell.length_c   1.000
_cell.angle_alpha   90.00
_cell.angle_beta   90.00
_cell.angle_gamma   90.00
#
_symmetry.space_group_name_H-M   'P 1'
#
loop_
_entity.id
_entity.type
_entity.pdbx_description
1 polymer ?
#
loop_
_entity_poly.entity_id
_entity_poly.type
_entity_poly.pdbx_seq_one_letter_code
_entity_poly.pdbx_strand_id
1 'polypeptide(L)'
;MKKFITITLSLMVAMVFLVPQNALAKKPVKIGVLVPLTGIVAQGGLEMKYGIEMAAEEKGTVLGREIKLFVEDTRVKPPVAVTKAEKLVYKDGCKALIGVFSSGVGLALSKNIDKLNVPFLSTHVMTTKFYNLHPLVFRSGQLANDQTAVGNVKGIMARPDLKDRTYYVIVHDYSWGHDAGERFLALAKENGIKVYNNTYDKAPIKTKDWSSYISKIKASGADGVYMAFITNVIPVFAKQAADFGLQDKVKLISAAAPGPLELEAGGKACYGIFGASDWSWDVDNANSNDWEMRFWKKFKTIPSDAAVHSYVGAMNLFNAIEKAGNTDAKAIAAALKGITYDGPYGKVRISAKDNCMRNDAVLTETMAAPENPFGAKVYMKVLETFSAKELGPAE
;
A
#
# COMPACT_ATOMS: atom_id res chain seq x y z
N MET A 1 59.17 -79.49 -3.12
CA MET A 1 59.35 -78.31 -3.95
C MET A 1 57.95 -77.82 -4.39
N LYS A 2 57.34 -76.89 -3.68
CA LYS A 2 56.03 -76.36 -4.04
C LYS A 2 56.22 -74.84 -4.25
N LYS A 3 55.96 -74.35 -5.47
CA LYS A 3 56.05 -72.98 -5.83
C LYS A 3 54.73 -72.23 -5.35
N PHE A 4 54.88 -71.31 -4.47
CA PHE A 4 53.81 -70.44 -4.12
C PHE A 4 53.77 -69.24 -5.15
N ILE A 5 52.66 -69.13 -5.89
CA ILE A 5 52.41 -68.04 -6.75
C ILE A 5 51.60 -67.00 -5.92
N THR A 6 52.24 -65.91 -5.63
CA THR A 6 51.60 -64.77 -4.95
C THR A 6 50.89 -63.89 -5.99
N ILE A 7 49.56 -63.91 -6.00
CA ILE A 7 48.77 -63.04 -6.83
C ILE A 7 48.58 -61.73 -6.03
N THR A 8 49.25 -60.68 -6.47
CA THR A 8 49.09 -59.36 -5.93
C THR A 8 47.91 -58.71 -6.63
N LEU A 9 46.74 -58.59 -5.92
CA LEU A 9 45.54 -57.93 -6.40
C LEU A 9 45.74 -56.45 -6.19
N SER A 10 46.03 -55.72 -7.26
CA SER A 10 46.08 -54.25 -7.25
C SER A 10 44.65 -53.68 -7.16
N LEU A 11 44.28 -53.23 -5.98
CA LEU A 11 43.06 -52.46 -5.78
C LEU A 11 43.29 -51.01 -6.32
N MET A 12 42.86 -50.77 -7.54
CA MET A 12 42.80 -49.41 -8.11
C MET A 12 41.59 -48.67 -7.48
N VAL A 13 41.82 -47.96 -6.39
CA VAL A 13 40.83 -47.08 -5.81
C VAL A 13 40.67 -45.91 -6.75
N ALA A 14 39.60 -45.92 -7.55
CA ALA A 14 39.15 -44.79 -8.31
C ALA A 14 38.65 -43.70 -7.34
N MET A 15 39.54 -42.79 -6.94
CA MET A 15 39.21 -41.59 -6.20
C MET A 15 38.43 -40.69 -7.15
N VAL A 16 37.09 -40.83 -7.16
CA VAL A 16 36.19 -39.87 -7.80
C VAL A 16 36.38 -38.57 -7.04
N PHE A 17 37.20 -37.68 -7.58
CA PHE A 17 37.23 -36.28 -7.17
C PHE A 17 35.81 -35.72 -7.43
N LEU A 18 34.97 -35.72 -6.40
CA LEU A 18 33.82 -34.81 -6.31
C LEU A 18 34.40 -33.41 -6.29
N VAL A 19 34.73 -32.89 -7.48
CA VAL A 19 34.94 -31.46 -7.67
C VAL A 19 33.61 -30.84 -7.23
N PRO A 20 33.57 -30.03 -6.18
CA PRO A 20 32.36 -29.25 -5.91
C PRO A 20 32.16 -28.46 -7.19
N GLN A 21 31.11 -28.80 -7.96
CA GLN A 21 30.62 -27.90 -8.96
C GLN A 21 30.26 -26.64 -8.18
N ASN A 22 31.20 -25.69 -8.13
CA ASN A 22 30.86 -24.31 -7.84
C ASN A 22 29.82 -23.97 -8.89
N ALA A 23 28.57 -24.25 -8.57
CA ALA A 23 27.45 -23.74 -9.32
C ALA A 23 27.68 -22.24 -9.33
N LEU A 24 28.16 -21.71 -10.47
CA LEU A 24 28.33 -20.28 -10.68
C LEU A 24 27.04 -19.63 -10.22
N ALA A 25 27.09 -18.98 -9.06
CA ALA A 25 25.91 -18.43 -8.44
C ALA A 25 25.18 -17.58 -9.49
N LYS A 26 23.98 -18.00 -9.87
CA LYS A 26 23.22 -17.32 -10.91
C LYS A 26 23.10 -15.85 -10.52
N LYS A 27 23.32 -14.93 -11.47
CA LYS A 27 23.22 -13.48 -11.20
C LYS A 27 21.86 -13.18 -10.55
N PRO A 28 21.81 -12.35 -9.49
CA PRO A 28 20.57 -12.04 -8.76
C PRO A 28 19.52 -11.42 -9.68
N VAL A 29 18.25 -11.61 -9.35
CA VAL A 29 17.15 -10.84 -9.93
C VAL A 29 17.07 -9.51 -9.20
N LYS A 30 17.35 -8.43 -9.91
CA LYS A 30 17.40 -7.07 -9.36
C LYS A 30 16.04 -6.40 -9.47
N ILE A 31 15.54 -5.86 -8.36
CA ILE A 31 14.26 -5.15 -8.25
C ILE A 31 14.52 -3.74 -7.77
N GLY A 32 14.01 -2.76 -8.50
CA GLY A 32 14.09 -1.35 -8.11
C GLY A 32 12.92 -0.96 -7.20
N VAL A 33 13.26 -0.43 -6.03
CA VAL A 33 12.29 0.02 -5.01
C VAL A 33 12.28 1.53 -4.97
N LEU A 34 11.14 2.14 -5.22
CA LEU A 34 10.93 3.59 -5.27
C LEU A 34 9.99 4.00 -4.14
N VAL A 35 10.53 4.53 -3.05
CA VAL A 35 9.76 4.92 -1.86
C VAL A 35 10.18 6.31 -1.37
N PRO A 36 9.35 7.08 -0.71
CA PRO A 36 9.76 8.34 -0.10
C PRO A 36 10.45 8.07 1.23
N LEU A 37 11.76 8.29 1.30
CA LEU A 37 12.53 8.12 2.54
C LEU A 37 12.83 9.45 3.24
N THR A 38 12.47 10.57 2.59
CA THR A 38 12.60 11.92 3.14
C THR A 38 11.35 12.74 2.91
N GLY A 39 11.10 13.73 3.74
CA GLY A 39 9.97 14.65 3.66
C GLY A 39 8.75 14.20 4.46
N ILE A 40 7.60 14.77 4.11
CA ILE A 40 6.37 14.70 4.91
C ILE A 40 5.78 13.28 5.09
N VAL A 41 6.07 12.36 4.18
CA VAL A 41 5.59 10.96 4.23
C VAL A 41 6.74 9.96 4.36
N ALA A 42 7.88 10.39 4.92
CA ALA A 42 9.06 9.53 5.06
C ALA A 42 8.77 8.27 5.91
N GLN A 43 7.91 8.39 6.92
CA GLN A 43 7.52 7.26 7.77
C GLN A 43 6.79 6.19 6.95
N GLY A 44 5.76 6.56 6.18
CA GLY A 44 5.06 5.61 5.31
C GLY A 44 5.99 4.99 4.25
N GLY A 45 6.94 5.77 3.71
CA GLY A 45 7.96 5.24 2.80
C GLY A 45 8.90 4.22 3.44
N LEU A 46 9.25 4.42 4.71
CA LEU A 46 10.05 3.46 5.49
C LEU A 46 9.27 2.17 5.74
N GLU A 47 8.00 2.27 6.07
CA GLU A 47 7.11 1.12 6.26
C GLU A 47 6.92 0.33 4.96
N MET A 48 6.72 1.01 3.82
CA MET A 48 6.70 0.39 2.50
C MET A 48 7.99 -0.41 2.23
N LYS A 49 9.15 0.20 2.54
CA LYS A 49 10.46 -0.45 2.40
C LYS A 49 10.52 -1.71 3.26
N TYR A 50 10.10 -1.65 4.51
CA TYR A 50 10.08 -2.79 5.41
C TYR A 50 9.20 -3.94 4.88
N GLY A 51 8.02 -3.64 4.36
CA GLY A 51 7.14 -4.63 3.75
C GLY A 51 7.80 -5.35 2.56
N ILE A 52 8.46 -4.60 1.65
CA ILE A 52 9.16 -5.15 0.50
C ILE A 52 10.37 -6.00 0.93
N GLU A 53 11.15 -5.53 1.90
CA GLU A 53 12.32 -6.25 2.42
C GLU A 53 11.92 -7.56 3.09
N MET A 54 10.86 -7.54 3.90
CA MET A 54 10.32 -8.76 4.53
C MET A 54 9.85 -9.77 3.49
N ALA A 55 9.12 -9.32 2.46
CA ALA A 55 8.67 -10.19 1.37
C ALA A 55 9.84 -10.80 0.59
N ALA A 56 10.89 -10.02 0.32
CA ALA A 56 12.07 -10.51 -0.40
C ALA A 56 12.85 -11.55 0.43
N GLU A 57 12.97 -11.33 1.73
CA GLU A 57 13.64 -12.26 2.64
C GLU A 57 12.86 -13.58 2.79
N GLU A 58 11.54 -13.49 2.98
CA GLU A 58 10.69 -14.67 3.11
C GLU A 58 10.57 -15.46 1.81
N LYS A 59 10.55 -14.77 0.66
CA LYS A 59 10.60 -15.44 -0.64
C LYS A 59 11.95 -16.07 -0.94
N GLY A 60 13.04 -15.47 -0.46
CA GLY A 60 14.43 -15.91 -0.62
C GLY A 60 14.93 -15.81 -2.05
N THR A 61 14.35 -16.59 -2.95
CA THR A 61 14.77 -16.65 -4.37
C THR A 61 13.58 -16.56 -5.33
N VAL A 62 13.88 -16.13 -6.56
CA VAL A 62 13.00 -16.30 -7.73
C VAL A 62 13.82 -16.87 -8.89
N LEU A 63 13.27 -17.84 -9.62
CA LEU A 63 13.98 -18.56 -10.70
C LEU A 63 15.27 -19.23 -10.21
N GLY A 64 15.34 -19.64 -8.93
CA GLY A 64 16.53 -20.14 -8.30
C GLY A 64 17.69 -19.13 -8.22
N ARG A 65 17.38 -17.84 -8.13
CA ARG A 65 18.29 -16.69 -8.08
C ARG A 65 17.93 -15.81 -6.89
N GLU A 66 18.92 -15.28 -6.20
CA GLU A 66 18.74 -14.30 -5.12
C GLU A 66 17.90 -13.09 -5.60
N ILE A 67 17.03 -12.59 -4.76
CA ILE A 67 16.31 -11.32 -4.96
C ILE A 67 17.19 -10.20 -4.40
N LYS A 68 17.61 -9.25 -5.25
CA LYS A 68 18.40 -8.11 -4.81
C LYS A 68 17.62 -6.81 -4.99
N LEU A 69 17.33 -6.14 -3.89
CA LEU A 69 16.60 -4.87 -3.86
C LEU A 69 17.57 -3.69 -4.02
N PHE A 70 17.19 -2.71 -4.84
CA PHE A 70 17.86 -1.44 -5.02
C PHE A 70 16.88 -0.33 -4.66
N VAL A 71 17.12 0.36 -3.55
CA VAL A 71 16.17 1.32 -2.96
C VAL A 71 16.59 2.75 -3.32
N GLU A 72 15.64 3.55 -3.79
CA GLU A 72 15.82 4.97 -4.13
C GLU A 72 14.72 5.84 -3.52
N ASP A 73 15.13 6.98 -2.99
CA ASP A 73 14.23 7.97 -2.40
C ASP A 73 13.56 8.83 -3.49
N THR A 74 12.24 8.76 -3.59
CA THR A 74 11.44 9.55 -4.53
C THR A 74 11.22 10.99 -4.09
N ARG A 75 11.39 11.29 -2.79
CA ARG A 75 11.09 12.60 -2.17
C ARG A 75 9.67 13.10 -2.45
N VAL A 76 8.76 12.22 -2.85
CA VAL A 76 7.40 12.56 -3.36
C VAL A 76 7.45 13.53 -4.55
N LYS A 77 8.54 13.59 -5.28
CA LYS A 77 8.74 14.50 -6.42
C LYS A 77 8.76 13.72 -7.73
N PRO A 78 7.77 13.93 -8.63
CA PRO A 78 7.70 13.20 -9.91
C PRO A 78 8.99 13.23 -10.73
N PRO A 79 9.67 14.37 -10.96
CA PRO A 79 10.93 14.37 -11.73
C PRO A 79 12.05 13.56 -11.05
N VAL A 80 12.15 13.63 -9.72
CA VAL A 80 13.15 12.87 -8.96
C VAL A 80 12.89 11.37 -9.11
N ALA A 81 11.64 10.94 -8.97
CA ALA A 81 11.28 9.54 -9.11
C ALA A 81 11.58 8.98 -10.51
N VAL A 82 11.32 9.76 -11.57
CA VAL A 82 11.65 9.37 -12.95
C VAL A 82 13.17 9.19 -13.11
N THR A 83 13.99 10.16 -12.69
CA THR A 83 15.46 10.04 -12.74
C THR A 83 15.97 8.84 -11.95
N LYS A 84 15.37 8.57 -10.76
CA LYS A 84 15.73 7.41 -9.94
C LYS A 84 15.33 6.08 -10.61
N ALA A 85 14.17 6.03 -11.26
CA ALA A 85 13.74 4.87 -12.04
C ALA A 85 14.69 4.58 -13.23
N GLU A 86 15.11 5.61 -13.95
CA GLU A 86 16.10 5.47 -15.02
C GLU A 86 17.43 4.92 -14.51
N LYS A 87 17.92 5.43 -13.37
CA LYS A 87 19.12 4.88 -12.70
C LYS A 87 18.94 3.39 -12.38
N LEU A 88 17.84 3.02 -11.73
CA LEU A 88 17.55 1.64 -11.34
C LEU A 88 17.52 0.69 -12.55
N VAL A 89 16.91 1.12 -13.65
CA VAL A 89 16.77 0.29 -14.85
C VAL A 89 18.07 0.24 -15.65
N TYR A 90 18.65 1.40 -16.03
CA TYR A 90 19.74 1.46 -16.98
C TYR A 90 21.12 1.26 -16.35
N LYS A 91 21.33 1.76 -15.12
CA LYS A 91 22.62 1.63 -14.44
C LYS A 91 22.66 0.37 -13.56
N ASP A 92 21.63 0.16 -12.75
CA ASP A 92 21.62 -0.94 -11.79
C ASP A 92 21.10 -2.25 -12.41
N GLY A 93 20.38 -2.17 -13.53
CA GLY A 93 19.89 -3.33 -14.30
C GLY A 93 18.67 -4.03 -13.68
N CYS A 94 17.85 -3.27 -12.95
CA CYS A 94 16.61 -3.78 -12.37
C CYS A 94 15.64 -4.26 -13.45
N LYS A 95 14.93 -5.36 -13.16
CA LYS A 95 14.01 -6.05 -14.08
C LYS A 95 12.54 -5.72 -13.83
N ALA A 96 12.25 -5.08 -12.72
CA ALA A 96 10.94 -4.53 -12.36
C ALA A 96 11.12 -3.38 -11.39
N LEU A 97 10.12 -2.51 -11.31
CA LEU A 97 10.02 -1.42 -10.34
C LEU A 97 8.81 -1.66 -9.43
N ILE A 98 8.99 -1.38 -8.13
CA ILE A 98 7.92 -1.53 -7.14
C ILE A 98 7.92 -0.34 -6.18
N GLY A 99 6.74 -0.02 -5.65
CA GLY A 99 6.59 1.00 -4.61
C GLY A 99 5.73 2.16 -5.04
N VAL A 100 6.20 3.34 -4.77
CA VAL A 100 5.67 4.70 -4.81
C VAL A 100 4.44 4.95 -3.95
N PHE A 101 4.56 6.01 -3.16
CA PHE A 101 3.51 6.45 -2.25
C PHE A 101 2.49 7.38 -2.95
N SER A 102 2.95 8.27 -3.81
CA SER A 102 2.14 9.35 -4.37
C SER A 102 1.53 9.01 -5.72
N SER A 103 0.23 9.26 -5.88
CA SER A 103 -0.47 9.13 -7.17
C SER A 103 0.17 9.96 -8.28
N GLY A 104 0.62 11.20 -7.97
CA GLY A 104 1.32 12.04 -8.94
C GLY A 104 2.66 11.46 -9.40
N VAL A 105 3.42 10.83 -8.49
CA VAL A 105 4.66 10.11 -8.81
C VAL A 105 4.37 8.88 -9.67
N GLY A 106 3.37 8.08 -9.27
CA GLY A 106 2.97 6.90 -10.02
C GLY A 106 2.56 7.22 -11.47
N LEU A 107 1.74 8.27 -11.65
CA LEU A 107 1.34 8.73 -12.99
C LEU A 107 2.53 9.23 -13.84
N ALA A 108 3.49 9.92 -13.21
CA ALA A 108 4.69 10.37 -13.91
C ALA A 108 5.60 9.21 -14.35
N LEU A 109 5.78 8.20 -13.51
CA LEU A 109 6.50 6.98 -13.87
C LEU A 109 5.80 6.23 -15.00
N SER A 110 4.48 6.11 -14.94
CA SER A 110 3.68 5.43 -15.97
C SER A 110 3.81 6.08 -17.34
N LYS A 111 3.95 7.41 -17.41
CA LYS A 111 4.21 8.14 -18.67
C LYS A 111 5.59 7.84 -19.27
N ASN A 112 6.52 7.34 -18.49
CA ASN A 112 7.87 7.01 -18.92
C ASN A 112 8.09 5.49 -19.05
N ILE A 113 7.05 4.69 -18.85
CA ILE A 113 7.21 3.24 -18.74
C ILE A 113 7.64 2.56 -20.04
N ASP A 114 7.25 3.09 -21.20
CA ASP A 114 7.70 2.58 -22.50
C ASP A 114 9.22 2.68 -22.67
N LYS A 115 9.81 3.80 -22.23
CA LYS A 115 11.27 3.98 -22.23
C LYS A 115 11.95 3.03 -21.26
N LEU A 116 11.42 2.91 -20.04
CA LEU A 116 11.98 2.05 -19.01
C LEU A 116 11.88 0.56 -19.39
N ASN A 117 10.83 0.18 -20.09
CA ASN A 117 10.57 -1.18 -20.59
C ASN A 117 10.72 -2.26 -19.50
N VAL A 118 10.21 -1.99 -18.31
CA VAL A 118 10.11 -2.92 -17.18
C VAL A 118 8.73 -2.82 -16.53
N PRO A 119 8.19 -3.88 -15.92
CA PRO A 119 6.95 -3.79 -15.16
C PRO A 119 7.11 -2.81 -13.99
N PHE A 120 6.09 -1.98 -13.79
CA PHE A 120 5.97 -1.11 -12.63
C PHE A 120 4.74 -1.52 -11.81
N LEU A 121 4.96 -1.95 -10.58
CA LEU A 121 3.93 -2.35 -9.64
C LEU A 121 3.83 -1.31 -8.52
N SER A 122 2.82 -0.46 -8.59
CA SER A 122 2.53 0.47 -7.50
C SER A 122 1.86 -0.22 -6.33
N THR A 123 2.31 0.08 -5.11
CA THR A 123 1.75 -0.51 -3.89
C THR A 123 0.93 0.47 -3.04
N HIS A 124 0.99 1.79 -3.32
CA HIS A 124 0.31 2.79 -2.50
C HIS A 124 -0.34 3.94 -3.32
N VAL A 125 -0.63 3.69 -4.60
CA VAL A 125 -1.35 4.66 -5.46
C VAL A 125 -2.85 4.38 -5.42
N MET A 126 -3.64 5.40 -5.07
CA MET A 126 -5.10 5.27 -4.93
C MET A 126 -5.90 5.85 -6.09
N THR A 127 -5.31 6.71 -6.95
CA THR A 127 -6.07 7.34 -8.03
C THR A 127 -6.67 6.33 -9.00
N THR A 128 -7.92 6.52 -9.36
CA THR A 128 -8.65 5.71 -10.35
C THR A 128 -8.06 5.80 -11.75
N LYS A 129 -7.24 6.83 -12.03
CA LYS A 129 -6.50 6.97 -13.29
C LYS A 129 -5.48 5.86 -13.54
N PHE A 130 -5.25 4.98 -12.57
CA PHE A 130 -4.38 3.82 -12.71
C PHE A 130 -5.06 2.61 -13.37
N TYR A 131 -6.38 2.60 -13.45
CA TYR A 131 -7.11 1.51 -14.10
C TYR A 131 -6.74 1.40 -15.58
N ASN A 132 -6.22 0.23 -15.95
CA ASN A 132 -5.83 -0.09 -17.34
C ASN A 132 -4.93 0.99 -18.00
N LEU A 133 -4.08 1.64 -17.20
CA LEU A 133 -3.29 2.80 -17.64
C LEU A 133 -2.27 2.42 -18.70
N HIS A 134 -1.59 1.27 -18.54
CA HIS A 134 -0.58 0.77 -19.47
C HIS A 134 -0.35 -0.73 -19.24
N PRO A 135 -0.02 -1.55 -20.29
CA PRO A 135 0.22 -3.00 -20.13
C PRO A 135 1.33 -3.40 -19.15
N LEU A 136 2.31 -2.52 -18.88
CA LEU A 136 3.39 -2.75 -17.91
C LEU A 136 3.14 -2.07 -16.56
N VAL A 137 1.99 -1.42 -16.34
CA VAL A 137 1.67 -0.70 -15.11
C VAL A 137 0.59 -1.44 -14.34
N PHE A 138 0.87 -1.70 -13.07
CA PHE A 138 -0.01 -2.45 -12.17
C PHE A 138 -0.17 -1.71 -10.85
N ARG A 139 -1.30 -1.97 -10.17
CA ARG A 139 -1.52 -1.60 -8.77
C ARG A 139 -1.77 -2.87 -7.96
N SER A 140 -0.98 -3.07 -6.91
CA SER A 140 -1.16 -4.19 -5.98
C SER A 140 -0.92 -3.70 -4.56
N GLY A 141 -1.90 -3.81 -3.71
CA GLY A 141 -1.88 -3.34 -2.33
C GLY A 141 -3.08 -2.48 -2.05
N GLN A 142 -2.92 -1.18 -2.03
CA GLN A 142 -3.94 -0.24 -1.59
C GLN A 142 -5.17 -0.17 -2.52
N LEU A 143 -6.35 -0.03 -1.91
CA LEU A 143 -7.61 0.25 -2.60
C LEU A 143 -7.55 1.56 -3.40
N ALA A 144 -8.32 1.64 -4.47
CA ALA A 144 -8.50 2.90 -5.19
C ALA A 144 -9.52 3.82 -4.51
N ASN A 145 -9.48 5.10 -4.88
CA ASN A 145 -10.39 6.10 -4.32
C ASN A 145 -11.87 5.79 -4.53
N ASP A 146 -12.25 5.16 -5.63
CA ASP A 146 -13.63 4.73 -5.86
C ASP A 146 -14.04 3.64 -4.88
N GLN A 147 -13.17 2.69 -4.58
CA GLN A 147 -13.42 1.61 -3.63
C GLN A 147 -13.54 2.15 -2.19
N THR A 148 -12.60 3.01 -1.75
CA THR A 148 -12.68 3.64 -0.42
C THR A 148 -13.87 4.58 -0.31
N ALA A 149 -14.22 5.32 -1.37
CA ALA A 149 -15.40 6.17 -1.37
C ALA A 149 -16.70 5.36 -1.27
N VAL A 150 -16.80 4.21 -1.97
CA VAL A 150 -17.94 3.29 -1.82
C VAL A 150 -18.03 2.77 -0.39
N GLY A 151 -16.93 2.31 0.20
CA GLY A 151 -16.88 1.87 1.59
C GLY A 151 -17.33 2.95 2.57
N ASN A 152 -16.82 4.18 2.40
CA ASN A 152 -17.21 5.32 3.22
C ASN A 152 -18.71 5.66 3.09
N VAL A 153 -19.24 5.70 1.87
CA VAL A 153 -20.66 6.02 1.62
C VAL A 153 -21.56 4.92 2.19
N LYS A 154 -21.24 3.64 1.98
CA LYS A 154 -21.98 2.52 2.60
C LYS A 154 -21.99 2.65 4.12
N GLY A 155 -20.83 2.91 4.74
CA GLY A 155 -20.72 3.10 6.17
C GLY A 155 -21.51 4.31 6.68
N ILE A 156 -21.50 5.43 5.96
CA ILE A 156 -22.34 6.59 6.28
C ILE A 156 -23.82 6.21 6.24
N MET A 157 -24.26 5.56 5.18
CA MET A 157 -25.66 5.19 4.98
C MET A 157 -26.17 4.14 5.97
N ALA A 158 -25.30 3.24 6.43
CA ALA A 158 -25.64 2.23 7.42
C ALA A 158 -25.78 2.79 8.86
N ARG A 159 -25.26 3.99 9.11
CA ARG A 159 -25.22 4.59 10.46
C ARG A 159 -26.23 5.73 10.61
N PRO A 160 -27.26 5.60 11.48
CA PRO A 160 -28.24 6.64 11.70
C PRO A 160 -27.66 7.98 12.16
N ASP A 161 -26.54 7.95 12.91
CA ASP A 161 -25.85 9.14 13.41
C ASP A 161 -25.01 9.85 12.34
N LEU A 162 -24.83 9.26 11.13
CA LEU A 162 -24.03 9.80 10.04
C LEU A 162 -24.86 10.17 8.80
N LYS A 163 -25.87 9.34 8.44
CA LYS A 163 -26.59 9.45 7.14
C LYS A 163 -27.32 10.77 6.92
N ASP A 164 -27.82 11.40 7.99
CA ASP A 164 -28.62 12.64 7.92
C ASP A 164 -27.78 13.91 8.02
N ARG A 165 -26.45 13.77 8.23
CA ARG A 165 -25.51 14.90 8.35
C ARG A 165 -25.30 15.63 7.03
N THR A 166 -24.93 16.90 7.16
CA THR A 166 -24.41 17.70 6.04
C THR A 166 -22.89 17.70 6.10
N TYR A 167 -22.25 17.23 5.05
CA TYR A 167 -20.80 17.08 4.99
C TYR A 167 -20.12 18.28 4.33
N TYR A 168 -19.13 18.85 5.02
CA TYR A 168 -18.14 19.73 4.41
C TYR A 168 -17.02 18.87 3.84
N VAL A 169 -16.70 19.03 2.55
CA VAL A 169 -15.64 18.25 1.90
C VAL A 169 -14.40 19.10 1.73
N ILE A 170 -13.27 18.62 2.22
CA ILE A 170 -11.97 19.30 2.11
C ILE A 170 -10.88 18.32 1.72
N VAL A 171 -10.07 18.69 0.73
CA VAL A 171 -9.07 17.79 0.15
C VAL A 171 -7.72 18.50 0.03
N HIS A 172 -6.63 17.74 0.06
CA HIS A 172 -5.31 18.26 -0.33
C HIS A 172 -5.27 18.58 -1.82
N ASP A 173 -4.66 19.72 -2.17
CA ASP A 173 -4.56 20.24 -3.54
C ASP A 173 -3.52 19.48 -4.37
N TYR A 174 -3.84 18.22 -4.72
CA TYR A 174 -3.08 17.39 -5.65
C TYR A 174 -3.95 16.22 -6.18
N SER A 175 -3.41 15.46 -7.15
CA SER A 175 -4.18 14.49 -7.94
C SER A 175 -4.95 13.46 -7.12
N TRP A 176 -4.42 12.97 -5.99
CA TRP A 176 -5.14 12.04 -5.13
C TRP A 176 -6.31 12.70 -4.41
N GLY A 177 -6.08 13.87 -3.82
CA GLY A 177 -7.12 14.60 -3.08
C GLY A 177 -8.30 14.99 -3.98
N HIS A 178 -8.01 15.50 -5.19
CA HIS A 178 -9.03 15.84 -6.17
C HIS A 178 -9.87 14.61 -6.57
N ASP A 179 -9.21 13.50 -6.91
CA ASP A 179 -9.87 12.26 -7.30
C ASP A 179 -10.74 11.72 -6.14
N ALA A 180 -10.25 11.74 -4.88
CA ALA A 180 -11.02 11.32 -3.72
C ALA A 180 -12.25 12.22 -3.46
N GLY A 181 -12.10 13.54 -3.56
CA GLY A 181 -13.21 14.50 -3.42
C GLY A 181 -14.26 14.31 -4.50
N GLU A 182 -13.85 14.20 -5.76
CA GLU A 182 -14.75 13.99 -6.90
C GLU A 182 -15.53 12.68 -6.77
N ARG A 183 -14.88 11.57 -6.35
CA ARG A 183 -15.54 10.29 -6.13
C ARG A 183 -16.55 10.33 -5.00
N PHE A 184 -16.18 10.96 -3.88
CA PHE A 184 -17.12 11.13 -2.76
C PHE A 184 -18.32 11.97 -3.16
N LEU A 185 -18.15 13.12 -3.85
CA LEU A 185 -19.25 13.98 -4.30
C LEU A 185 -20.21 13.24 -5.23
N ALA A 186 -19.69 12.47 -6.18
CA ALA A 186 -20.52 11.69 -7.09
C ALA A 186 -21.39 10.68 -6.35
N LEU A 187 -20.77 9.86 -5.47
CA LEU A 187 -21.47 8.86 -4.69
C LEU A 187 -22.41 9.47 -3.65
N ALA A 188 -22.04 10.58 -3.03
CA ALA A 188 -22.90 11.31 -2.10
C ALA A 188 -24.20 11.76 -2.78
N LYS A 189 -24.09 12.33 -3.99
CA LYS A 189 -25.25 12.71 -4.81
C LYS A 189 -26.14 11.53 -5.16
N GLU A 190 -25.56 10.41 -5.59
CA GLU A 190 -26.28 9.19 -5.94
C GLU A 190 -27.03 8.57 -4.75
N ASN A 191 -26.50 8.71 -3.54
CA ASN A 191 -27.04 8.14 -2.31
C ASN A 191 -27.80 9.15 -1.44
N GLY A 192 -28.03 10.38 -1.90
CA GLY A 192 -28.78 11.40 -1.16
C GLY A 192 -28.08 11.95 0.07
N ILE A 193 -26.75 11.79 0.18
CA ILE A 193 -25.93 12.37 1.26
C ILE A 193 -25.81 13.88 1.01
N LYS A 194 -26.10 14.69 2.01
CA LYS A 194 -26.03 16.13 1.89
C LYS A 194 -24.58 16.61 1.93
N VAL A 195 -24.17 17.39 0.94
CA VAL A 195 -22.84 18.03 0.90
C VAL A 195 -23.01 19.53 0.83
N TYR A 196 -22.31 20.26 1.70
CA TYR A 196 -22.32 21.73 1.71
C TYR A 196 -21.84 22.27 0.35
N ASN A 197 -22.68 23.09 -0.27
CA ASN A 197 -22.47 23.69 -1.60
C ASN A 197 -22.18 22.69 -2.73
N ASN A 198 -22.36 21.39 -2.54
CA ASN A 198 -22.04 20.32 -3.51
C ASN A 198 -20.63 20.45 -4.14
N THR A 199 -19.65 20.84 -3.35
CA THR A 199 -18.27 21.08 -3.78
C THR A 199 -17.27 20.67 -2.70
N TYR A 200 -15.99 20.82 -2.98
CA TYR A 200 -14.93 20.65 -1.99
C TYR A 200 -13.94 21.81 -1.98
N ASP A 201 -13.44 22.12 -0.79
CA ASP A 201 -12.32 23.04 -0.61
C ASP A 201 -10.99 22.33 -0.82
N LYS A 202 -10.00 23.09 -1.30
CA LYS A 202 -8.63 22.62 -1.51
C LYS A 202 -7.70 23.23 -0.48
N ALA A 203 -6.88 22.39 0.16
CA ALA A 203 -5.85 22.84 1.08
C ALA A 203 -4.47 22.45 0.54
N PRO A 204 -3.49 23.37 0.52
CA PRO A 204 -2.13 23.05 0.14
C PRO A 204 -1.57 21.90 1.00
N ILE A 205 -0.80 20.98 0.39
CA ILE A 205 -0.23 19.82 1.09
C ILE A 205 0.60 20.19 2.33
N LYS A 206 1.21 21.38 2.32
CA LYS A 206 2.07 21.87 3.41
C LYS A 206 1.32 22.68 4.47
N THR A 207 -0.01 22.70 4.45
CA THR A 207 -0.82 23.41 5.43
C THR A 207 -0.50 22.89 6.84
N LYS A 208 -0.12 23.80 7.72
CA LYS A 208 0.17 23.53 9.14
C LYS A 208 -0.87 24.18 10.06
N ASP A 209 -1.37 25.34 9.68
CA ASP A 209 -2.42 26.07 10.38
C ASP A 209 -3.76 25.84 9.67
N TRP A 210 -4.67 25.20 10.37
CA TRP A 210 -6.00 24.84 9.87
C TRP A 210 -7.11 25.77 10.38
N SER A 211 -6.75 26.79 11.17
CA SER A 211 -7.73 27.68 11.82
C SER A 211 -8.72 28.33 10.85
N SER A 212 -8.26 28.79 9.69
CA SER A 212 -9.11 29.38 8.66
C SER A 212 -10.11 28.37 8.05
N TYR A 213 -9.66 27.13 7.81
CA TYR A 213 -10.54 26.07 7.31
C TYR A 213 -11.55 25.63 8.38
N ILE A 214 -11.10 25.46 9.63
CA ILE A 214 -11.97 25.13 10.76
C ILE A 214 -13.05 26.20 10.93
N SER A 215 -12.69 27.48 10.83
CA SER A 215 -13.64 28.59 10.87
C SER A 215 -14.67 28.54 9.75
N LYS A 216 -14.26 28.21 8.51
CA LYS A 216 -15.16 27.98 7.38
C LYS A 216 -16.12 26.82 7.62
N ILE A 217 -15.60 25.68 8.13
CA ILE A 217 -16.40 24.51 8.46
C ILE A 217 -17.47 24.89 9.50
N LYS A 218 -17.09 25.59 10.58
CA LYS A 218 -18.04 26.06 11.59
C LYS A 218 -19.09 27.01 11.00
N ALA A 219 -18.67 27.92 10.15
CA ALA A 219 -19.59 28.91 9.50
C ALA A 219 -20.54 28.23 8.48
N SER A 220 -20.18 27.10 7.89
CA SER A 220 -21.02 26.35 6.94
C SER A 220 -22.23 25.69 7.61
N GLY A 221 -22.20 25.48 8.92
CA GLY A 221 -23.21 24.72 9.64
C GLY A 221 -23.16 23.23 9.37
N ALA A 222 -22.15 22.73 8.65
CA ALA A 222 -21.94 21.30 8.44
C ALA A 222 -21.64 20.60 9.77
N ASP A 223 -22.17 19.39 9.94
CA ASP A 223 -21.99 18.56 11.12
C ASP A 223 -21.24 17.25 10.82
N GLY A 224 -20.76 17.10 9.59
CA GLY A 224 -19.77 16.12 9.15
C GLY A 224 -18.67 16.77 8.31
N VAL A 225 -17.45 16.24 8.37
CA VAL A 225 -16.33 16.63 7.49
C VAL A 225 -15.78 15.40 6.81
N TYR A 226 -15.80 15.38 5.49
CA TYR A 226 -15.06 14.40 4.68
C TYR A 226 -13.72 15.01 4.28
N MET A 227 -12.63 14.40 4.70
CA MET A 227 -11.27 14.89 4.48
C MET A 227 -10.43 13.89 3.68
N ALA A 228 -9.89 14.40 2.56
CA ALA A 228 -8.90 13.68 1.78
C ALA A 228 -7.50 14.29 2.01
N PHE A 229 -6.93 14.03 3.18
CA PHE A 229 -5.61 14.50 3.59
C PHE A 229 -4.56 13.41 3.54
N ILE A 230 -3.31 13.77 3.28
CA ILE A 230 -2.18 12.89 3.52
C ILE A 230 -2.21 12.47 5.00
N THR A 231 -2.06 11.17 5.25
CA THR A 231 -2.39 10.55 6.53
C THR A 231 -1.72 11.19 7.75
N ASN A 232 -0.46 11.60 7.64
CA ASN A 232 0.26 12.29 8.73
C ASN A 232 -0.20 13.73 9.01
N VAL A 233 -1.07 14.32 8.17
CA VAL A 233 -1.70 15.62 8.43
C VAL A 233 -2.99 15.47 9.23
N ILE A 234 -3.64 14.31 9.16
CA ILE A 234 -4.90 14.03 9.87
C ILE A 234 -4.78 14.32 11.38
N PRO A 235 -3.76 13.83 12.11
CA PRO A 235 -3.60 14.15 13.53
C PRO A 235 -3.36 15.63 13.81
N VAL A 236 -2.71 16.36 12.91
CA VAL A 236 -2.52 17.81 13.06
C VAL A 236 -3.84 18.55 12.94
N PHE A 237 -4.64 18.21 11.91
CA PHE A 237 -5.98 18.75 11.75
C PHE A 237 -6.88 18.38 12.93
N ALA A 238 -6.88 17.12 13.34
CA ALA A 238 -7.73 16.64 14.42
C ALA A 238 -7.44 17.35 15.76
N LYS A 239 -6.17 17.58 16.09
CA LYS A 239 -5.80 18.36 17.29
C LYS A 239 -6.34 19.78 17.23
N GLN A 240 -6.10 20.48 16.13
CA GLN A 240 -6.62 21.86 15.97
C GLN A 240 -8.15 21.87 15.96
N ALA A 241 -8.80 20.90 15.31
CA ALA A 241 -10.25 20.78 15.33
C ALA A 241 -10.80 20.58 16.76
N ALA A 242 -10.11 19.80 17.59
CA ALA A 242 -10.46 19.63 19.02
C ALA A 242 -10.22 20.94 19.80
N ASP A 243 -9.06 21.60 19.62
CA ASP A 243 -8.73 22.85 20.31
C ASP A 243 -9.74 23.96 20.00
N PHE A 244 -10.29 23.98 18.78
CA PHE A 244 -11.35 24.90 18.37
C PHE A 244 -12.78 24.42 18.72
N GLY A 245 -12.94 23.28 19.41
CA GLY A 245 -14.24 22.70 19.76
C GLY A 245 -15.09 22.28 18.55
N LEU A 246 -14.44 21.95 17.41
CA LEU A 246 -15.17 21.49 16.21
C LEU A 246 -15.73 20.09 16.42
N GLN A 247 -14.96 19.18 17.04
CA GLN A 247 -15.30 17.77 17.19
C GLN A 247 -16.47 17.51 18.17
N ASP A 248 -16.85 18.48 18.97
CA ASP A 248 -18.03 18.39 19.85
C ASP A 248 -19.33 18.22 19.04
N LYS A 249 -19.37 18.70 17.81
CA LYS A 249 -20.56 18.74 16.95
C LYS A 249 -20.36 18.05 15.60
N VAL A 250 -19.11 17.92 15.15
CA VAL A 250 -18.77 17.49 13.80
C VAL A 250 -18.08 16.13 13.82
N LYS A 251 -18.58 15.20 13.01
CA LYS A 251 -17.94 13.91 12.77
C LYS A 251 -16.90 14.02 11.66
N LEU A 252 -15.72 13.45 11.89
CA LEU A 252 -14.64 13.44 10.92
C LEU A 252 -14.63 12.11 10.15
N ILE A 253 -14.67 12.19 8.82
CA ILE A 253 -14.58 11.04 7.92
C ILE A 253 -13.31 11.19 7.10
N SER A 254 -12.47 10.18 7.11
CA SER A 254 -11.24 10.16 6.31
C SER A 254 -11.42 9.37 5.02
N ALA A 255 -10.97 9.94 3.90
CA ALA A 255 -10.97 9.27 2.59
C ALA A 255 -10.06 8.05 2.56
N ALA A 256 -8.97 8.10 3.32
CA ALA A 256 -8.10 6.97 3.61
C ALA A 256 -7.82 6.99 5.11
N ALA A 257 -7.96 5.85 5.76
CA ALA A 257 -7.70 5.76 7.19
C ALA A 257 -6.22 6.10 7.48
N PRO A 258 -5.93 6.83 8.59
CA PRO A 258 -4.56 7.14 8.98
C PRO A 258 -3.83 5.90 9.47
N GLY A 259 -2.52 5.83 9.25
CA GLY A 259 -1.70 4.74 9.78
C GLY A 259 -1.58 4.76 11.32
N PRO A 260 -1.16 3.67 11.94
CA PRO A 260 -1.14 3.55 13.40
C PRO A 260 -0.17 4.55 14.06
N LEU A 261 0.97 4.85 13.45
CA LEU A 261 1.91 5.83 14.02
C LEU A 261 1.40 7.27 13.93
N GLU A 262 0.65 7.59 12.88
CA GLU A 262 -0.05 8.86 12.75
C GLU A 262 -1.15 8.99 13.81
N LEU A 263 -1.88 7.91 14.08
CA LEU A 263 -2.90 7.87 15.14
C LEU A 263 -2.28 8.06 16.52
N GLU A 264 -1.16 7.39 16.80
CA GLU A 264 -0.40 7.58 18.05
C GLU A 264 -0.01 9.06 18.24
N ALA A 265 0.47 9.72 17.16
CA ALA A 265 0.81 11.14 17.21
C ALA A 265 -0.39 12.04 17.50
N GLY A 266 -1.60 11.66 17.07
CA GLY A 266 -2.84 12.39 17.31
C GLY A 266 -3.47 12.13 18.67
N GLY A 267 -3.30 10.91 19.19
CA GLY A 267 -3.87 10.46 20.45
C GLY A 267 -5.40 10.60 20.46
N LYS A 268 -5.96 11.06 21.58
CA LYS A 268 -7.41 11.21 21.78
C LYS A 268 -8.09 12.15 20.75
N ALA A 269 -7.36 13.10 20.17
CA ALA A 269 -7.93 13.98 19.14
C ALA A 269 -8.33 13.22 17.86
N CYS A 270 -7.78 12.03 17.65
CA CYS A 270 -8.16 11.16 16.54
C CYS A 270 -9.36 10.24 16.84
N TYR A 271 -9.85 10.18 18.06
CA TYR A 271 -10.98 9.30 18.39
C TYR A 271 -12.24 9.69 17.62
N GLY A 272 -12.96 8.68 17.14
CA GLY A 272 -14.17 8.85 16.35
C GLY A 272 -13.92 9.25 14.88
N ILE A 273 -12.66 9.32 14.42
CA ILE A 273 -12.37 9.41 12.98
C ILE A 273 -12.82 8.10 12.34
N PHE A 274 -13.71 8.23 11.39
CA PHE A 274 -14.34 7.14 10.68
C PHE A 274 -13.81 7.07 9.25
N GLY A 275 -13.70 5.88 8.68
CA GLY A 275 -13.28 5.76 7.30
C GLY A 275 -13.08 4.32 6.83
N ALA A 276 -13.17 4.14 5.52
CA ALA A 276 -12.83 2.88 4.88
C ALA A 276 -11.31 2.76 4.71
N SER A 277 -10.79 1.60 5.04
CA SER A 277 -9.41 1.17 4.84
C SER A 277 -9.41 -0.20 4.17
N ASP A 278 -8.30 -0.59 3.65
CA ASP A 278 -8.10 -1.94 3.14
C ASP A 278 -7.50 -2.88 4.19
N TRP A 279 -7.02 -2.35 5.31
CA TRP A 279 -6.46 -3.14 6.38
C TRP A 279 -6.43 -2.37 7.71
N SER A 280 -6.54 -3.13 8.79
CA SER A 280 -6.26 -2.75 10.16
C SER A 280 -5.71 -3.98 10.87
N TRP A 281 -4.86 -3.83 11.87
CA TRP A 281 -4.43 -4.96 12.69
C TRP A 281 -5.55 -5.54 13.60
N ASP A 282 -6.75 -4.97 13.55
CA ASP A 282 -7.97 -5.48 14.17
C ASP A 282 -8.75 -6.45 13.25
N VAL A 283 -8.23 -6.77 12.05
CA VAL A 283 -8.91 -7.73 11.17
C VAL A 283 -8.81 -9.15 11.74
N ASP A 284 -9.94 -9.84 11.79
CA ASP A 284 -9.98 -11.26 12.20
C ASP A 284 -9.55 -12.16 11.04
N ASN A 285 -8.24 -12.27 10.85
CA ASN A 285 -7.62 -13.07 9.80
C ASN A 285 -6.31 -13.68 10.30
N ALA A 286 -6.26 -15.00 10.36
CA ALA A 286 -5.10 -15.74 10.87
C ALA A 286 -3.80 -15.41 10.12
N ASN A 287 -3.85 -15.21 8.79
CA ASN A 287 -2.68 -14.83 8.00
C ASN A 287 -2.21 -13.40 8.34
N SER A 288 -3.15 -12.48 8.66
CA SER A 288 -2.83 -11.13 9.12
C SER A 288 -2.12 -11.18 10.47
N ASN A 289 -2.71 -11.87 11.43
CA ASN A 289 -2.20 -11.98 12.81
C ASN A 289 -0.78 -12.57 12.83
N ASP A 290 -0.53 -13.62 12.04
CA ASP A 290 0.82 -14.20 11.91
C ASP A 290 1.81 -13.21 11.30
N TRP A 291 1.41 -12.54 10.20
CA TRP A 291 2.24 -11.55 9.51
C TRP A 291 2.59 -10.38 10.44
N GLU A 292 1.64 -9.85 11.18
CA GLU A 292 1.81 -8.75 12.14
C GLU A 292 2.87 -9.07 13.18
N MET A 293 2.78 -10.25 13.77
CA MET A 293 3.73 -10.69 14.78
C MET A 293 5.13 -10.88 14.21
N ARG A 294 5.26 -11.40 12.97
CA ARG A 294 6.56 -11.52 12.28
C ARG A 294 7.13 -10.15 11.96
N PHE A 295 6.29 -9.22 11.46
CA PHE A 295 6.67 -7.84 11.17
C PHE A 295 7.15 -7.12 12.44
N TRP A 296 6.37 -7.16 13.51
CA TRP A 296 6.72 -6.59 14.81
C TRP A 296 8.02 -7.16 15.39
N LYS A 297 8.18 -8.47 15.36
CA LYS A 297 9.40 -9.12 15.84
C LYS A 297 10.65 -8.62 15.09
N LYS A 298 10.51 -8.37 13.78
CA LYS A 298 11.61 -7.97 12.92
C LYS A 298 11.93 -6.48 13.03
N PHE A 299 10.95 -5.62 12.90
CA PHE A 299 11.16 -4.17 12.74
C PHE A 299 10.90 -3.36 14.01
N LYS A 300 10.29 -3.95 15.02
CA LYS A 300 9.96 -3.29 16.31
C LYS A 300 9.16 -1.99 16.14
N THR A 301 8.29 -1.97 15.15
CA THR A 301 7.34 -0.90 14.88
C THR A 301 5.94 -1.47 14.68
N ILE A 302 4.91 -0.69 15.00
CA ILE A 302 3.52 -1.12 14.85
C ILE A 302 3.27 -1.46 13.37
N PRO A 303 2.68 -2.63 13.05
CA PRO A 303 2.31 -2.97 11.69
C PRO A 303 1.37 -1.94 11.08
N SER A 304 1.62 -1.55 9.84
CA SER A 304 0.84 -0.53 9.12
C SER A 304 0.31 -1.05 7.78
N ASP A 305 -0.73 -0.41 7.28
CA ASP A 305 -1.27 -0.62 5.94
C ASP A 305 -0.21 -0.45 4.86
N ALA A 306 0.63 0.60 4.94
CA ALA A 306 1.71 0.83 3.98
C ALA A 306 2.71 -0.33 3.91
N ALA A 307 3.00 -0.98 5.04
CA ALA A 307 3.85 -2.16 5.09
C ALA A 307 3.15 -3.39 4.46
N VAL A 308 1.87 -3.62 4.81
CA VAL A 308 1.06 -4.73 4.24
C VAL A 308 0.92 -4.60 2.73
N HIS A 309 0.56 -3.39 2.24
CA HIS A 309 0.44 -3.10 0.81
C HIS A 309 1.70 -3.51 0.05
N SER A 310 2.82 -3.10 0.60
CA SER A 310 4.12 -3.27 -0.05
C SER A 310 4.62 -4.71 0.04
N TYR A 311 4.33 -5.40 1.14
CA TYR A 311 4.60 -6.84 1.27
C TYR A 311 3.79 -7.66 0.27
N VAL A 312 2.48 -7.46 0.21
CA VAL A 312 1.59 -8.19 -0.72
C VAL A 312 1.94 -7.87 -2.18
N GLY A 313 2.24 -6.60 -2.48
CA GLY A 313 2.70 -6.20 -3.80
C GLY A 313 4.00 -6.88 -4.21
N ALA A 314 4.97 -6.96 -3.30
CA ALA A 314 6.24 -7.64 -3.55
C ALA A 314 6.05 -9.14 -3.76
N MET A 315 5.24 -9.81 -2.95
CA MET A 315 4.93 -11.22 -3.11
C MET A 315 4.23 -11.50 -4.45
N ASN A 316 3.29 -10.67 -4.87
CA ASN A 316 2.66 -10.77 -6.19
C ASN A 316 3.70 -10.62 -7.31
N LEU A 317 4.62 -9.65 -7.21
CA LEU A 317 5.67 -9.46 -8.21
C LEU A 317 6.63 -10.66 -8.27
N PHE A 318 7.07 -11.15 -7.13
CA PHE A 318 8.00 -12.30 -7.07
C PHE A 318 7.35 -13.57 -7.61
N ASN A 319 6.10 -13.83 -7.24
CA ASN A 319 5.32 -14.95 -7.76
C ASN A 319 5.07 -14.82 -9.28
N ALA A 320 4.88 -13.60 -9.79
CA ALA A 320 4.73 -13.37 -11.21
C ALA A 320 6.05 -13.62 -11.98
N ILE A 321 7.19 -13.24 -11.43
CA ILE A 321 8.51 -13.54 -12.04
C ILE A 321 8.74 -15.06 -12.08
N GLU A 322 8.41 -15.77 -11.00
CA GLU A 322 8.50 -17.24 -10.95
C GLU A 322 7.59 -17.87 -12.01
N LYS A 323 6.32 -17.45 -12.07
CA LYS A 323 5.34 -17.92 -13.06
C LYS A 323 5.74 -17.61 -14.50
N ALA A 324 6.38 -16.47 -14.75
CA ALA A 324 6.88 -16.10 -16.06
C ALA A 324 8.06 -16.96 -16.54
N GLY A 325 8.77 -17.60 -15.61
CA GLY A 325 9.95 -18.43 -15.90
C GLY A 325 11.19 -17.65 -16.39
N ASN A 326 11.09 -16.32 -16.46
CA ASN A 326 12.17 -15.43 -16.93
C ASN A 326 11.95 -13.99 -16.40
N THR A 327 12.86 -13.07 -16.76
CA THR A 327 12.80 -11.66 -16.34
C THR A 327 12.44 -10.70 -17.49
N ASP A 328 11.80 -11.19 -18.54
CA ASP A 328 11.30 -10.36 -19.64
C ASP A 328 10.09 -9.52 -19.15
N ALA A 329 10.05 -8.26 -19.53
CA ALA A 329 9.05 -7.31 -19.09
C ALA A 329 7.62 -7.73 -19.44
N LYS A 330 7.41 -8.19 -20.68
CA LYS A 330 6.08 -8.60 -21.16
C LYS A 330 5.65 -9.92 -20.53
N ALA A 331 6.60 -10.84 -20.34
CA ALA A 331 6.32 -12.12 -19.66
C ALA A 331 5.90 -11.92 -18.21
N ILE A 332 6.61 -11.06 -17.45
CA ILE A 332 6.24 -10.72 -16.06
C ILE A 332 4.87 -10.02 -16.05
N ALA A 333 4.63 -9.07 -16.94
CA ALA A 333 3.35 -8.36 -17.03
C ALA A 333 2.19 -9.32 -17.35
N ALA A 334 2.40 -10.26 -18.27
CA ALA A 334 1.40 -11.28 -18.58
C ALA A 334 1.12 -12.18 -17.37
N ALA A 335 2.15 -12.55 -16.60
CA ALA A 335 2.05 -13.37 -15.41
C ALA A 335 1.35 -12.65 -14.24
N LEU A 336 1.49 -11.31 -14.13
CA LEU A 336 0.80 -10.48 -13.14
C LEU A 336 -0.72 -10.44 -13.37
N LYS A 337 -1.18 -10.52 -14.61
CA LYS A 337 -2.61 -10.52 -14.93
C LYS A 337 -3.30 -11.76 -14.38
N GLY A 338 -4.29 -11.54 -13.52
CA GLY A 338 -5.04 -12.61 -12.88
C GLY A 338 -4.28 -13.38 -11.80
N ILE A 339 -3.07 -12.93 -11.40
CA ILE A 339 -2.33 -13.58 -10.33
C ILE A 339 -3.08 -13.45 -9.00
N THR A 340 -3.04 -14.50 -8.21
CA THR A 340 -3.63 -14.54 -6.87
C THR A 340 -2.53 -14.75 -5.83
N TYR A 341 -2.74 -14.17 -4.66
CA TYR A 341 -1.90 -14.39 -3.49
C TYR A 341 -2.80 -14.46 -2.25
N ASP A 342 -2.53 -15.43 -1.38
CA ASP A 342 -3.17 -15.58 -0.08
C ASP A 342 -2.19 -15.13 1.00
N GLY A 343 -2.48 -14.04 1.65
CA GLY A 343 -1.58 -13.38 2.57
C GLY A 343 -2.32 -12.56 3.63
N PRO A 344 -1.73 -11.48 4.16
CA PRO A 344 -2.32 -10.67 5.23
C PRO A 344 -3.73 -10.12 4.93
N TYR A 345 -4.08 -9.93 3.67
CA TYR A 345 -5.44 -9.56 3.25
C TYR A 345 -6.39 -10.77 3.08
N GLY A 346 -5.92 -12.00 3.33
CA GLY A 346 -6.54 -13.18 2.77
C GLY A 346 -6.25 -13.30 1.27
N LYS A 347 -7.16 -13.90 0.52
CA LYS A 347 -6.96 -14.15 -0.91
C LYS A 347 -7.26 -12.93 -1.75
N VAL A 348 -6.22 -12.36 -2.36
CA VAL A 348 -6.31 -11.23 -3.28
C VAL A 348 -6.02 -11.63 -4.72
N ARG A 349 -6.45 -10.79 -5.68
CA ARG A 349 -6.22 -11.02 -7.11
C ARG A 349 -5.93 -9.70 -7.83
N ILE A 350 -4.94 -9.71 -8.74
CA ILE A 350 -4.76 -8.62 -9.69
C ILE A 350 -5.67 -8.86 -10.88
N SER A 351 -6.64 -7.98 -11.11
CA SER A 351 -7.57 -8.09 -12.24
C SER A 351 -6.83 -8.07 -13.59
N ALA A 352 -7.19 -9.01 -14.46
CA ALA A 352 -6.65 -9.04 -15.82
C ALA A 352 -7.24 -7.93 -16.71
N LYS A 353 -8.39 -7.36 -16.32
CA LYS A 353 -9.12 -6.34 -17.06
C LYS A 353 -8.45 -4.96 -16.96
N ASP A 354 -7.96 -4.59 -15.78
CA ASP A 354 -7.48 -3.25 -15.49
C ASP A 354 -6.13 -3.17 -14.77
N ASN A 355 -5.45 -4.31 -14.57
CA ASN A 355 -4.15 -4.43 -13.91
C ASN A 355 -4.13 -3.98 -12.45
N CYS A 356 -5.27 -3.92 -11.77
CA CYS A 356 -5.37 -3.47 -10.38
C CYS A 356 -5.84 -4.59 -9.46
N MET A 357 -5.27 -4.63 -8.26
CA MET A 357 -5.65 -5.62 -7.25
C MET A 357 -7.09 -5.40 -6.76
N ARG A 358 -7.74 -6.50 -6.45
CA ARG A 358 -9.03 -6.56 -5.77
C ARG A 358 -8.83 -7.22 -4.41
N ASN A 359 -9.25 -6.53 -3.38
CA ASN A 359 -9.30 -6.98 -1.99
C ASN A 359 -10.50 -6.37 -1.30
N ASP A 360 -10.87 -6.94 -0.18
CA ASP A 360 -11.93 -6.43 0.66
C ASP A 360 -11.53 -5.10 1.30
N ALA A 361 -12.50 -4.31 1.73
CA ALA A 361 -12.29 -3.13 2.57
C ALA A 361 -12.86 -3.36 3.96
N VAL A 362 -12.25 -2.74 4.94
CA VAL A 362 -12.77 -2.64 6.30
C VAL A 362 -13.24 -1.23 6.57
N LEU A 363 -14.40 -1.12 7.19
CA LEU A 363 -14.88 0.15 7.73
C LEU A 363 -14.35 0.27 9.14
N THR A 364 -13.72 1.38 9.45
CA THR A 364 -13.03 1.56 10.72
C THR A 364 -13.47 2.81 11.46
N GLU A 365 -13.36 2.77 12.79
CA GLU A 365 -13.45 3.95 13.65
C GLU A 365 -12.25 3.98 14.61
N THR A 366 -11.60 5.13 14.71
CA THR A 366 -10.44 5.29 15.58
C THR A 366 -10.85 5.39 17.04
N MET A 367 -10.20 4.63 17.91
CA MET A 367 -10.45 4.64 19.35
C MET A 367 -9.23 4.27 20.19
N ALA A 368 -9.39 4.24 21.51
CA ALA A 368 -8.35 3.72 22.40
C ALA A 368 -8.08 2.24 22.10
N ALA A 369 -6.82 1.90 21.93
CA ALA A 369 -6.41 0.52 21.67
C ALA A 369 -6.61 -0.34 22.93
N PRO A 370 -7.07 -1.60 22.78
CA PRO A 370 -7.00 -2.58 23.84
C PRO A 370 -5.54 -2.93 24.14
N GLU A 371 -5.30 -3.71 25.19
CA GLU A 371 -3.98 -4.29 25.42
C GLU A 371 -3.54 -5.10 24.19
N ASN A 372 -2.35 -4.81 23.69
CA ASN A 372 -1.85 -5.39 22.46
C ASN A 372 -0.32 -5.55 22.49
N PRO A 373 0.25 -6.48 21.70
CA PRO A 373 1.68 -6.75 21.71
C PRO A 373 2.53 -5.62 21.15
N PHE A 374 1.93 -4.68 20.42
CA PHE A 374 2.62 -3.58 19.73
C PHE A 374 2.83 -2.36 20.63
N GLY A 375 2.15 -2.30 21.78
CA GLY A 375 2.15 -1.14 22.67
C GLY A 375 1.40 0.07 22.11
N ALA A 376 0.54 -0.15 21.10
CA ALA A 376 -0.30 0.89 20.52
C ALA A 376 -1.33 1.39 21.53
N LYS A 377 -1.55 2.71 21.59
CA LYS A 377 -2.54 3.36 22.46
C LYS A 377 -3.80 3.76 21.70
N VAL A 378 -3.68 3.91 20.40
CA VAL A 378 -4.77 4.28 19.48
C VAL A 378 -4.80 3.28 18.33
N TYR A 379 -5.99 2.89 17.89
CA TYR A 379 -6.13 1.99 16.76
C TYR A 379 -7.41 2.24 15.95
N MET A 380 -7.46 1.63 14.80
CA MET A 380 -8.64 1.59 13.93
C MET A 380 -9.40 0.29 14.22
N LYS A 381 -10.48 0.40 15.00
CA LYS A 381 -11.40 -0.72 15.22
C LYS A 381 -12.15 -1.03 13.93
N VAL A 382 -12.15 -2.28 13.54
CA VAL A 382 -12.97 -2.78 12.43
C VAL A 382 -14.42 -2.85 12.89
N LEU A 383 -15.30 -2.17 12.14
CA LEU A 383 -16.75 -2.15 12.39
C LEU A 383 -17.48 -3.10 11.45
N GLU A 384 -17.04 -3.15 10.19
CA GLU A 384 -17.66 -3.93 9.13
C GLU A 384 -16.61 -4.24 8.05
N THR A 385 -16.82 -5.33 7.31
CA THR A 385 -16.00 -5.69 6.14
C THR A 385 -16.88 -5.70 4.91
N PHE A 386 -16.43 -5.02 3.84
CA PHE A 386 -17.06 -5.04 2.53
C PHE A 386 -16.23 -5.87 1.58
N SER A 387 -16.85 -6.83 0.91
CA SER A 387 -16.15 -7.65 -0.08
C SER A 387 -15.70 -6.81 -1.29
N ALA A 388 -14.63 -7.22 -1.94
CA ALA A 388 -14.13 -6.59 -3.17
C ALA A 388 -15.23 -6.43 -4.24
N LYS A 389 -16.19 -7.38 -4.30
CA LYS A 389 -17.34 -7.34 -5.21
C LYS A 389 -18.29 -6.17 -4.90
N GLU A 390 -18.46 -5.83 -3.64
CA GLU A 390 -19.34 -4.75 -3.20
C GLU A 390 -18.75 -3.37 -3.41
N LEU A 391 -17.42 -3.28 -3.56
CA LEU A 391 -16.68 -2.02 -3.64
C LEU A 391 -16.56 -1.45 -5.05
N GLY A 392 -16.93 -2.17 -6.06
CA GLY A 392 -16.93 -1.63 -7.41
C GLY A 392 -16.28 -2.50 -8.44
N PRO A 393 -16.05 -1.97 -9.67
CA PRO A 393 -16.59 -2.62 -10.83
C PRO A 393 -16.31 -4.12 -10.81
N ALA A 394 -17.41 -4.90 -10.88
CA ALA A 394 -17.32 -6.35 -11.01
C ALA A 394 -16.41 -6.70 -12.19
N GLU A 395 -15.57 -7.73 -12.03
CA GLU A 395 -14.76 -8.27 -13.12
C GLU A 395 -15.60 -8.84 -14.26
#